data_1bd8b72a652ca95a9b9eb27c27d91022
#
_entry.id   1bd8b72a652ca95a9b9eb27c27d91022
#
_cell.length_a   1.000
_cell.length_b   1.000
_cell.length_c   1.000
_cell.angle_alpha   90.00
_cell.angle_beta   90.00
_cell.angle_gamma   90.00
#
_symmetry.space_group_name_H-M   'P 1'
#
loop_
_entity.id
_entity.type
_entity.pdbx_description
1 polymer ?
#
loop_
_entity_poly.entity_id
_entity_poly.type
_entity_poly.pdbx_seq_one_letter_code
_entity_poly.pdbx_strand_id
1 'polypeptide(L)'
;MLAQTRPAVGLPGIAFSVSAKTGGTSILVGALGLSASANSDFSKILYQKADGVALPATFVHDTASGRDASLPFNPFPERCVWSPLSTTTAVCAAPLASVTPNYLDLWHMGLAHSQDGIFSFDVEYGVTSLLALPGSAQGGTKADVAQVALSQDGKYLLYITRGDRSLWGVRI
;
A
#
# COMPACT_ATOMS: atom_id res chain seq x y z
N MET A 1 16.97 1.12 -4.12
CA MET A 1 16.04 0.01 -3.78
C MET A 1 15.49 0.25 -2.39
N LEU A 2 14.18 0.08 -2.16
CA LEU A 2 13.58 0.06 -0.83
C LEU A 2 13.80 -1.31 -0.18
N ALA A 3 14.18 -1.33 1.07
CA ALA A 3 14.18 -2.50 1.92
C ALA A 3 13.49 -2.16 3.25
N GLN A 4 12.86 -3.15 3.87
CA GLN A 4 12.18 -2.96 5.15
C GLN A 4 12.24 -4.22 5.99
N THR A 5 12.09 -4.07 7.29
CA THR A 5 11.85 -5.20 8.19
C THR A 5 10.51 -5.84 7.85
N ARG A 6 10.36 -7.13 8.14
CA ARG A 6 9.06 -7.80 7.96
C ARG A 6 8.03 -7.13 8.86
N PRO A 7 6.87 -6.71 8.32
CA PRO A 7 5.80 -6.13 9.12
C PRO A 7 5.31 -7.10 10.19
N ALA A 8 5.14 -6.60 11.41
CA ALA A 8 4.51 -7.32 12.51
C ALA A 8 3.88 -6.31 13.47
N VAL A 9 2.60 -6.45 13.74
CA VAL A 9 1.84 -5.52 14.58
C VAL A 9 2.47 -5.37 15.97
N GLY A 10 2.61 -4.15 16.44
CA GLY A 10 3.19 -3.83 17.75
C GLY A 10 4.71 -3.97 17.85
N LEU A 11 5.40 -4.45 16.82
CA LEU A 11 6.87 -4.53 16.80
C LEU A 11 7.48 -3.35 16.03
N PRO A 12 8.65 -2.83 16.49
CA PRO A 12 9.35 -1.79 15.77
C PRO A 12 9.80 -2.27 14.38
N GLY A 13 9.47 -1.50 13.36
CA GLY A 13 9.89 -1.73 11.98
C GLY A 13 10.63 -0.52 11.43
N ILE A 14 11.51 -0.75 10.47
CA ILE A 14 12.32 0.27 9.79
C ILE A 14 12.26 0.02 8.29
N ALA A 15 12.05 1.09 7.51
CA ALA A 15 12.24 1.11 6.06
C ALA A 15 13.47 1.96 5.72
N PHE A 16 14.27 1.49 4.80
CA PHE A 16 15.52 2.15 4.39
C PHE A 16 15.77 2.02 2.89
N SER A 17 16.43 3.00 2.35
CA SER A 17 16.95 2.94 0.98
C SER A 17 18.28 2.23 0.96
N VAL A 18 18.53 1.50 -0.13
CA VAL A 18 19.82 0.85 -0.41
C VAL A 18 20.33 1.37 -1.75
N SER A 19 21.53 1.95 -1.73
CA SER A 19 22.20 2.40 -2.94
C SER A 19 22.73 1.19 -3.73
N ALA A 20 22.29 1.03 -4.98
CA ALA A 20 22.79 -0.03 -5.86
C ALA A 20 24.28 0.14 -6.24
N LYS A 21 24.81 1.38 -6.15
CA LYS A 21 26.20 1.67 -6.51
C LYS A 21 27.18 1.43 -5.36
N THR A 22 26.79 1.78 -4.14
CA THR A 22 27.72 1.80 -3.00
C THR A 22 27.37 0.77 -1.91
N GLY A 23 26.16 0.18 -1.97
CA GLY A 23 25.62 -0.63 -0.87
C GLY A 23 25.23 0.19 0.36
N GLY A 24 25.44 1.51 0.34
CA GLY A 24 25.09 2.39 1.47
C GLY A 24 23.60 2.38 1.75
N THR A 25 23.24 2.48 3.03
CA THR A 25 21.86 2.48 3.49
C THR A 25 21.52 3.79 4.17
N SER A 26 20.27 4.26 4.02
CA SER A 26 19.74 5.43 4.73
C SER A 26 18.33 5.10 5.25
N ILE A 27 18.09 5.32 6.54
CA ILE A 27 16.78 5.14 7.14
C ILE A 27 15.83 6.18 6.55
N LEU A 28 14.65 5.73 6.13
CA LEU A 28 13.60 6.56 5.56
C LEU A 28 12.51 6.83 6.61
N VAL A 29 11.93 5.78 7.17
CA VAL A 29 10.87 5.86 8.19
C VAL A 29 10.99 4.70 9.18
N GLY A 30 10.51 4.92 10.40
CA GLY A 30 10.40 3.88 11.44
C GLY A 30 9.07 4.00 12.18
N ALA A 31 8.40 2.87 12.43
CA ALA A 31 7.14 2.83 13.18
C ALA A 31 6.87 1.43 13.76
N LEU A 32 5.92 1.33 14.70
CA LEU A 32 5.39 0.03 15.13
C LEU A 32 4.53 -0.57 14.01
N GLY A 33 4.71 -1.85 13.74
CA GLY A 33 3.96 -2.56 12.69
C GLY A 33 4.17 -1.98 11.29
N LEU A 34 5.39 -1.47 11.00
CA LEU A 34 5.70 -0.78 9.76
C LEU A 34 5.52 -1.68 8.54
N SER A 35 4.75 -1.19 7.57
CA SER A 35 4.78 -1.58 6.17
C SER A 35 4.99 -0.32 5.34
N ALA A 36 5.79 -0.36 4.29
CA ALA A 36 6.14 0.82 3.51
C ALA A 36 6.27 0.55 2.01
N SER A 37 6.02 1.58 1.20
CA SER A 37 6.22 1.61 -0.25
C SER A 37 6.74 2.99 -0.64
N ALA A 38 7.76 3.05 -1.49
CA ALA A 38 8.35 4.30 -1.96
C ALA A 38 8.05 4.54 -3.43
N ASN A 39 7.89 5.81 -3.83
CA ASN A 39 7.89 6.18 -5.23
C ASN A 39 9.28 6.01 -5.86
N SER A 40 9.38 6.19 -7.17
CA SER A 40 10.59 5.86 -7.94
C SER A 40 11.84 6.64 -7.54
N ASP A 41 11.68 7.87 -7.07
CA ASP A 41 12.77 8.78 -6.67
C ASP A 41 12.96 8.87 -5.14
N PHE A 42 12.18 8.12 -4.36
CA PHE A 42 12.17 8.13 -2.89
C PHE A 42 11.80 9.49 -2.27
N SER A 43 11.17 10.37 -3.01
CA SER A 43 10.69 11.66 -2.47
C SER A 43 9.44 11.49 -1.60
N LYS A 44 8.65 10.44 -1.83
CA LYS A 44 7.44 10.11 -1.07
C LYS A 44 7.47 8.65 -0.62
N ILE A 45 7.23 8.44 0.66
CA ILE A 45 7.14 7.11 1.27
C ILE A 45 5.75 6.94 1.84
N LEU A 46 4.96 6.05 1.25
CA LEU A 46 3.71 5.60 1.84
C LEU A 46 4.04 4.58 2.93
N TYR A 47 3.57 4.78 4.15
CA TYR A 47 3.81 3.83 5.22
C TYR A 47 2.63 3.72 6.18
N GLN A 48 2.51 2.56 6.81
CA GLN A 48 1.48 2.27 7.80
C GLN A 48 2.10 2.10 9.18
N LYS A 49 1.35 2.55 10.20
CA LYS A 49 1.60 2.27 11.62
C LYS A 49 0.52 1.32 12.13
N ALA A 50 0.93 0.28 12.84
CA ALA A 50 0.02 -0.69 13.46
C ALA A 50 0.59 -1.11 14.83
N ASP A 51 0.12 -0.46 15.89
CA ASP A 51 0.59 -0.69 17.27
C ASP A 51 -0.13 -1.86 17.98
N GLY A 52 -1.19 -2.39 17.37
CA GLY A 52 -2.01 -3.47 17.92
C GLY A 52 -3.12 -3.02 18.87
N VAL A 53 -3.21 -1.73 19.18
CA VAL A 53 -4.23 -1.13 20.07
C VAL A 53 -5.20 -0.28 19.25
N ALA A 54 -4.69 0.69 18.52
CA ALA A 54 -5.47 1.52 17.62
C ALA A 54 -5.65 0.83 16.25
N LEU A 55 -6.61 1.32 15.47
CA LEU A 55 -6.73 0.91 14.06
C LEU A 55 -5.46 1.29 13.30
N PRO A 56 -5.00 0.45 12.36
CA PRO A 56 -3.87 0.80 11.52
C PRO A 56 -4.11 2.14 10.81
N ALA A 57 -3.09 2.98 10.76
CA ALA A 57 -3.16 4.29 10.13
C ALA A 57 -2.06 4.45 9.09
N THR A 58 -2.42 4.99 7.92
CA THR A 58 -1.50 5.14 6.79
C THR A 58 -1.14 6.60 6.57
N PHE A 59 0.14 6.84 6.33
CA PHE A 59 0.75 8.15 6.17
C PHE A 59 1.58 8.21 4.90
N VAL A 60 1.76 9.42 4.40
CA VAL A 60 2.79 9.75 3.42
C VAL A 60 3.87 10.57 4.10
N HIS A 61 5.10 10.10 4.05
CA HIS A 61 6.29 10.82 4.46
C HIS A 61 6.89 11.53 3.25
N ASP A 62 7.08 12.84 3.36
CA ASP A 62 7.82 13.65 2.41
C ASP A 62 9.28 13.73 2.85
N THR A 63 10.18 13.12 2.09
CA THR A 63 11.60 13.02 2.49
C THR A 63 12.34 14.36 2.43
N ALA A 64 11.88 15.31 1.62
CA ALA A 64 12.52 16.63 1.50
C ALA A 64 12.17 17.54 2.69
N SER A 65 10.91 17.53 3.14
CA SER A 65 10.47 18.34 4.27
C SER A 65 10.53 17.62 5.61
N GLY A 66 10.65 16.29 5.63
CA GLY A 66 10.58 15.45 6.82
C GLY A 66 9.18 15.39 7.44
N ARG A 67 8.14 15.77 6.71
CA ARG A 67 6.76 15.85 7.23
C ARG A 67 5.95 14.63 6.86
N ASP A 68 5.04 14.25 7.77
CA ASP A 68 4.04 13.22 7.57
C ASP A 68 2.66 13.84 7.33
N ALA A 69 1.92 13.30 6.36
CA ALA A 69 0.51 13.57 6.15
C ALA A 69 -0.29 12.27 6.28
N SER A 70 -1.38 12.29 7.05
CA SER A 70 -2.27 11.14 7.18
C SER A 70 -3.16 11.01 5.93
N LEU A 71 -3.42 9.79 5.51
CA LEU A 71 -4.39 9.53 4.44
C LEU A 71 -5.82 9.43 5.00
N PRO A 72 -6.84 9.80 4.21
CA PRO A 72 -8.25 9.71 4.62
C PRO A 72 -8.78 8.27 4.64
N PHE A 73 -8.03 7.31 4.14
CA PHE A 73 -8.31 5.89 4.15
C PHE A 73 -7.00 5.13 4.46
N ASN A 74 -7.11 3.87 4.86
CA ASN A 74 -5.96 3.10 5.35
C ASN A 74 -5.62 1.93 4.42
N PRO A 75 -4.99 2.20 3.24
CA PRO A 75 -4.46 1.14 2.40
C PRO A 75 -3.26 0.49 3.09
N PHE A 76 -3.01 -0.77 2.75
CA PHE A 76 -1.77 -1.42 3.15
C PHE A 76 -0.69 -1.09 2.12
N PRO A 77 0.45 -0.46 2.48
CA PRO A 77 1.48 -0.05 1.54
C PRO A 77 2.03 -1.17 0.66
N GLU A 78 2.04 -2.41 1.15
CA GLU A 78 2.43 -3.59 0.38
C GLU A 78 1.44 -3.98 -0.73
N ARG A 79 0.21 -3.44 -0.67
CA ARG A 79 -0.83 -3.57 -1.70
C ARG A 79 -0.99 -2.29 -2.51
N CYS A 80 0.07 -1.48 -2.57
CA CYS A 80 0.14 -0.24 -3.32
C CYS A 80 1.21 -0.30 -4.39
N VAL A 81 0.98 0.40 -5.47
CA VAL A 81 1.96 0.68 -6.53
C VAL A 81 1.94 2.17 -6.84
N TRP A 82 3.11 2.75 -7.00
CA TRP A 82 3.24 4.14 -7.45
C TRP A 82 3.08 4.23 -8.95
N SER A 83 2.45 5.29 -9.41
CA SER A 83 2.27 5.54 -10.85
C SER A 83 3.63 5.67 -11.54
N PRO A 84 3.84 5.02 -12.69
CA PRO A 84 5.05 5.25 -13.49
C PRO A 84 5.06 6.64 -14.16
N LEU A 85 3.91 7.33 -14.19
CA LEU A 85 3.73 8.63 -14.85
C LEU A 85 3.72 9.81 -13.88
N SER A 86 3.68 9.55 -12.56
CA SER A 86 3.58 10.58 -11.53
C SER A 86 4.30 10.14 -10.26
N THR A 87 5.08 11.03 -9.68
CA THR A 87 5.75 10.80 -8.39
C THR A 87 4.83 11.04 -7.19
N THR A 88 3.65 11.62 -7.40
CA THR A 88 2.66 11.93 -6.34
C THR A 88 1.46 11.01 -6.33
N THR A 89 1.26 10.21 -7.39
CA THR A 89 0.08 9.35 -7.51
C THR A 89 0.42 7.90 -7.19
N ALA A 90 -0.35 7.30 -6.29
CA ALA A 90 -0.29 5.86 -6.00
C ALA A 90 -1.65 5.19 -6.23
N VAL A 91 -1.63 3.91 -6.53
CA VAL A 91 -2.80 3.04 -6.67
C VAL A 91 -2.70 1.94 -5.63
N CYS A 92 -3.73 1.81 -4.81
CA CYS A 92 -3.76 0.88 -3.68
C CYS A 92 -5.05 0.06 -3.64
N ALA A 93 -4.94 -1.19 -3.28
CA ALA A 93 -6.06 -1.94 -2.76
C ALA A 93 -6.25 -1.62 -1.27
N ALA A 94 -7.48 -1.32 -0.88
CA ALA A 94 -7.82 -1.00 0.49
C ALA A 94 -9.16 -1.64 0.90
N PRO A 95 -9.28 -2.13 2.14
CA PRO A 95 -10.53 -2.64 2.68
C PRO A 95 -11.65 -1.60 2.60
N LEU A 96 -12.82 -2.00 2.11
CA LEU A 96 -14.02 -1.15 2.05
C LEU A 96 -14.69 -1.00 3.42
N ALA A 97 -14.36 -1.85 4.38
CA ALA A 97 -14.83 -1.79 5.76
C ALA A 97 -13.67 -1.61 6.72
N SER A 98 -13.96 -1.12 7.93
CA SER A 98 -12.97 -1.02 8.99
C SER A 98 -12.38 -2.39 9.32
N VAL A 99 -11.07 -2.41 9.58
CA VAL A 99 -10.32 -3.60 9.97
C VAL A 99 -10.03 -3.59 11.47
N THR A 100 -9.57 -4.71 12.03
CA THR A 100 -9.15 -4.79 13.43
C THR A 100 -7.71 -4.28 13.62
N PRO A 101 -7.30 -3.91 14.84
CA PRO A 101 -5.93 -3.43 15.11
C PRO A 101 -4.82 -4.42 14.69
N ASN A 102 -5.07 -5.72 14.80
CA ASN A 102 -4.13 -6.79 14.44
C ASN A 102 -4.40 -7.38 13.04
N TYR A 103 -5.16 -6.69 12.20
CA TYR A 103 -5.58 -7.18 10.88
C TYR A 103 -4.38 -7.59 10.01
N LEU A 104 -3.30 -6.81 10.00
CA LEU A 104 -2.12 -7.08 9.17
C LEU A 104 -1.53 -8.47 9.43
N ASP A 105 -1.32 -8.81 10.71
CA ASP A 105 -0.79 -10.12 11.09
C ASP A 105 -1.76 -11.24 10.73
N LEU A 106 -3.05 -11.07 11.03
CA LEU A 106 -4.08 -12.04 10.70
C LEU A 106 -4.20 -12.24 9.19
N TRP A 107 -4.08 -11.15 8.41
CA TRP A 107 -4.09 -11.22 6.96
C TRP A 107 -2.87 -12.00 6.45
N HIS A 108 -1.66 -11.73 6.93
CA HIS A 108 -0.46 -12.48 6.54
C HIS A 108 -0.55 -13.98 6.89
N MET A 109 -1.18 -14.31 8.02
CA MET A 109 -1.43 -15.70 8.41
C MET A 109 -2.57 -16.38 7.63
N GLY A 110 -3.34 -15.65 6.82
CA GLY A 110 -4.50 -16.18 6.11
C GLY A 110 -5.76 -16.34 6.97
N LEU A 111 -5.76 -15.72 8.16
CA LEU A 111 -6.87 -15.79 9.13
C LEU A 111 -7.85 -14.62 9.00
N ALA A 112 -7.48 -13.56 8.27
CA ALA A 112 -8.35 -12.45 7.96
C ALA A 112 -8.41 -12.21 6.45
N HIS A 113 -9.57 -11.75 5.99
CA HIS A 113 -9.85 -11.38 4.60
C HIS A 113 -10.60 -10.06 4.57
N SER A 114 -10.41 -9.29 3.50
CA SER A 114 -11.16 -8.06 3.26
C SER A 114 -11.94 -8.13 1.96
N GLN A 115 -12.92 -7.27 1.87
CA GLN A 115 -13.47 -6.85 0.59
C GLN A 115 -12.78 -5.55 0.23
N ASP A 116 -12.02 -5.56 -0.86
CA ASP A 116 -11.22 -4.41 -1.25
C ASP A 116 -11.85 -3.61 -2.38
N GLY A 117 -11.64 -2.30 -2.34
CA GLY A 117 -11.69 -1.42 -3.50
C GLY A 117 -10.27 -1.10 -3.95
N ILE A 118 -10.09 -0.81 -5.24
CA ILE A 118 -8.82 -0.31 -5.75
C ILE A 118 -8.98 1.17 -6.03
N PHE A 119 -8.16 1.98 -5.35
CA PHE A 119 -8.22 3.43 -5.38
C PHE A 119 -6.94 4.02 -5.96
N SER A 120 -7.07 5.06 -6.77
CA SER A 120 -6.00 5.99 -7.06
C SER A 120 -6.08 7.14 -6.06
N PHE A 121 -4.94 7.61 -5.59
CA PHE A 121 -4.88 8.83 -4.81
C PHE A 121 -3.62 9.64 -5.15
N ASP A 122 -3.80 10.96 -5.18
CA ASP A 122 -2.71 11.91 -5.30
C ASP A 122 -2.35 12.41 -3.90
N VAL A 123 -1.11 12.16 -3.49
CA VAL A 123 -0.65 12.47 -2.13
C VAL A 123 -0.38 13.96 -1.91
N GLU A 124 -0.24 14.75 -2.99
CA GLU A 124 0.00 16.18 -2.91
C GLU A 124 -1.31 16.97 -2.83
N TYR A 125 -2.30 16.57 -3.64
CA TYR A 125 -3.58 17.26 -3.71
C TYR A 125 -4.67 16.62 -2.85
N GLY A 126 -4.43 15.44 -2.27
CA GLY A 126 -5.41 14.71 -1.46
C GLY A 126 -6.60 14.15 -2.26
N VAL A 127 -6.49 14.09 -3.58
CA VAL A 127 -7.56 13.59 -4.45
C VAL A 127 -7.57 12.08 -4.47
N THR A 128 -8.72 11.49 -4.18
CA THR A 128 -8.93 10.03 -4.18
C THR A 128 -10.02 9.65 -5.17
N SER A 129 -9.77 8.64 -5.99
CA SER A 129 -10.71 8.10 -6.97
C SER A 129 -10.80 6.59 -6.90
N LEU A 130 -11.99 6.03 -6.92
CA LEU A 130 -12.21 4.59 -7.03
C LEU A 130 -11.99 4.16 -8.50
N LEU A 131 -11.06 3.24 -8.73
CA LEU A 131 -10.73 2.71 -10.04
C LEU A 131 -11.46 1.39 -10.35
N ALA A 132 -11.57 0.50 -9.36
CA ALA A 132 -12.20 -0.79 -9.53
C ALA A 132 -12.78 -1.34 -8.21
N LEU A 133 -13.83 -2.15 -8.34
CA LEU A 133 -14.38 -2.99 -7.28
C LEU A 133 -14.16 -4.45 -7.68
N PRO A 134 -13.08 -5.08 -7.22
CA PRO A 134 -12.79 -6.48 -7.53
C PRO A 134 -13.96 -7.41 -7.16
N GLY A 135 -14.29 -8.35 -8.05
CA GLY A 135 -15.40 -9.28 -7.88
C GLY A 135 -16.78 -8.77 -8.30
N SER A 136 -16.95 -7.48 -8.60
CA SER A 136 -18.28 -6.94 -8.97
C SER A 136 -18.76 -7.35 -10.38
N ALA A 137 -17.82 -7.56 -11.30
CA ALA A 137 -18.15 -7.79 -12.72
C ALA A 137 -18.70 -9.20 -13.04
N GLN A 138 -18.65 -10.15 -12.10
CA GLN A 138 -19.02 -11.56 -12.34
C GLN A 138 -20.08 -12.09 -11.39
N GLY A 139 -20.82 -11.23 -10.67
CA GLY A 139 -21.79 -11.68 -9.66
C GLY A 139 -21.13 -12.49 -8.52
N GLY A 140 -19.82 -12.41 -8.44
CA GLY A 140 -19.00 -13.25 -7.60
C GLY A 140 -18.63 -12.60 -6.27
N THR A 141 -18.03 -13.41 -5.45
CA THR A 141 -17.57 -13.11 -4.10
C THR A 141 -16.56 -11.95 -4.10
N LYS A 142 -16.77 -11.08 -3.16
CA LYS A 142 -15.91 -9.98 -2.73
C LYS A 142 -14.43 -10.40 -2.73
N ALA A 143 -13.59 -9.68 -3.44
CA ALA A 143 -12.20 -10.07 -3.61
C ALA A 143 -11.28 -9.34 -2.63
N ASP A 144 -10.53 -10.13 -1.88
CA ASP A 144 -9.34 -9.72 -1.14
C ASP A 144 -8.17 -9.62 -2.12
N VAL A 145 -7.62 -8.43 -2.31
CA VAL A 145 -6.56 -8.16 -3.29
C VAL A 145 -5.20 -8.37 -2.64
N ALA A 146 -4.43 -9.31 -3.16
CA ALA A 146 -3.09 -9.59 -2.67
C ALA A 146 -2.05 -8.59 -3.20
N GLN A 147 -2.18 -8.18 -4.46
CA GLN A 147 -1.19 -7.32 -5.13
C GLN A 147 -1.84 -6.50 -6.25
N VAL A 148 -1.32 -5.32 -6.48
CA VAL A 148 -1.67 -4.47 -7.61
C VAL A 148 -0.43 -4.11 -8.42
N ALA A 149 -0.60 -3.86 -9.70
CA ALA A 149 0.44 -3.38 -10.61
C ALA A 149 -0.17 -2.46 -11.66
N LEU A 150 0.63 -1.55 -12.20
CA LEU A 150 0.26 -0.68 -13.32
C LEU A 150 1.12 -0.97 -14.53
N SER A 151 0.54 -0.86 -15.74
CA SER A 151 1.31 -0.83 -16.96
C SER A 151 2.17 0.44 -17.02
N GLN A 152 3.28 0.40 -17.77
CA GLN A 152 4.20 1.54 -17.87
C GLN A 152 3.54 2.79 -18.47
N ASP A 153 2.53 2.61 -19.32
CA ASP A 153 1.76 3.71 -19.92
C ASP A 153 0.58 4.17 -19.03
N GLY A 154 0.41 3.58 -17.84
CA GLY A 154 -0.61 3.91 -16.86
C GLY A 154 -2.05 3.57 -17.27
N LYS A 155 -2.25 2.87 -18.41
CA LYS A 155 -3.61 2.61 -18.95
C LYS A 155 -4.25 1.34 -18.43
N TYR A 156 -3.48 0.43 -17.86
CA TYR A 156 -3.97 -0.84 -17.38
C TYR A 156 -3.58 -1.03 -15.92
N LEU A 157 -4.57 -1.39 -15.13
CA LEU A 157 -4.43 -1.86 -13.78
C LEU A 157 -4.49 -3.39 -13.79
N LEU A 158 -3.50 -4.04 -13.21
CA LEU A 158 -3.47 -5.46 -12.97
C LEU A 158 -3.58 -5.72 -11.46
N TYR A 159 -4.32 -6.76 -11.07
CA TYR A 159 -4.36 -7.17 -9.68
C TYR A 159 -4.51 -8.69 -9.53
N ILE A 160 -4.02 -9.20 -8.41
CA ILE A 160 -4.13 -10.60 -8.03
C ILE A 160 -5.06 -10.71 -6.83
N THR A 161 -6.07 -11.58 -6.93
CA THR A 161 -6.94 -11.93 -5.81
C THR A 161 -6.26 -12.96 -4.92
N ARG A 162 -6.46 -12.85 -3.59
CA ARG A 162 -5.80 -13.73 -2.64
C ARG A 162 -6.42 -15.12 -2.58
N GLY A 163 -7.74 -15.22 -2.68
CA GLY A 163 -8.48 -16.46 -2.48
C GLY A 163 -8.12 -17.54 -3.49
N ASP A 164 -8.26 -17.24 -4.77
CA ASP A 164 -8.05 -18.16 -5.89
C ASP A 164 -6.76 -17.87 -6.68
N ARG A 165 -6.03 -16.82 -6.31
CA ARG A 165 -4.81 -16.33 -6.98
C ARG A 165 -5.01 -15.98 -8.45
N SER A 166 -6.22 -15.63 -8.85
CA SER A 166 -6.51 -15.20 -10.21
C SER A 166 -5.91 -13.82 -10.50
N LEU A 167 -5.40 -13.66 -11.73
CA LEU A 167 -4.90 -12.38 -12.25
C LEU A 167 -6.00 -11.71 -13.07
N TRP A 168 -6.24 -10.46 -12.79
CA TRP A 168 -7.24 -9.63 -13.45
C TRP A 168 -6.60 -8.39 -14.07
N GLY A 169 -7.19 -7.92 -15.15
CA GLY A 169 -6.79 -6.67 -15.81
C GLY A 169 -7.99 -5.76 -16.05
N VAL A 170 -7.82 -4.48 -15.75
CA VAL A 170 -8.82 -3.43 -15.97
C VAL A 170 -8.18 -2.27 -16.73
N ARG A 171 -8.83 -1.75 -17.74
CA ARG A 171 -8.42 -0.51 -18.38
C ARG A 171 -8.93 0.67 -17.55
N ILE A 172 -8.03 1.57 -17.18
CA ILE A 172 -8.29 2.77 -16.37
C ILE A 172 -8.05 4.04 -17.14
#